data_c02e0ea27a755fd9be9654c781c78c27
#
_entry.id   c02e0ea27a755fd9be9654c781c78c27
#
_cell.length_a   1.000
_cell.length_b   1.000
_cell.length_c   1.000
_cell.angle_alpha   90.00
_cell.angle_beta   90.00
_cell.angle_gamma   90.00
#
_symmetry.space_group_name_H-M   'P 1'
#
loop_
_entity.id
_entity.type
_entity.pdbx_description
1 polymer ?
#
loop_
_entity_poly.entity_id
_entity_poly.type
_entity_poly.pdbx_seq_one_letter_code
_entity_poly.pdbx_strand_id
1 'polypeptide(L)'
;KRGIQKKRGMENRKTIAADARIHYIHLTENAGIAANTNQALPYARGEYIGLLDHDDVLTPDALYEMADAITKANDRGVRVAFAYSDEDKCNGDETKYYDPNHKEDFNYDLILSNNYICHFLVMDADLMKKLAFRPECDGAQDYDLVLRAVSEVLAADGRSGEERILHIPRVLYHWRCHEASTAANPHSKKYAYEAGLRALQDYAAERGIPAKAEETRHVGFYRLQYTEVLQERPDVAAVGGRVLSGKNRGRIAGGRMTADGKVFYEGLPKDFGGYLHR
;
A
#
# COMPACT_ATOMS: atom_id res chain seq x y z
N LYS A 1 -28.71 8.32 -17.34
CA LYS A 1 -27.57 7.54 -16.81
C LYS A 1 -27.32 6.25 -17.61
N ARG A 2 -28.33 5.40 -17.92
CA ARG A 2 -28.13 4.16 -18.73
C ARG A 2 -27.56 4.37 -20.13
N GLY A 3 -27.82 5.51 -20.79
CA GLY A 3 -27.31 5.81 -22.14
C GLY A 3 -25.84 6.18 -22.19
N ILE A 4 -25.31 6.83 -21.14
CA ILE A 4 -23.89 7.25 -21.03
C ILE A 4 -23.01 6.03 -20.75
N GLN A 5 -23.43 5.12 -19.88
CA GLN A 5 -22.70 3.87 -19.61
C GLN A 5 -22.63 2.96 -20.85
N LYS A 6 -23.70 2.91 -21.65
CA LYS A 6 -23.69 2.15 -22.91
C LYS A 6 -22.73 2.73 -23.95
N LYS A 7 -22.60 4.07 -24.06
CA LYS A 7 -21.65 4.73 -24.97
C LYS A 7 -20.19 4.49 -24.54
N ARG A 8 -19.85 4.65 -23.25
CA ARG A 8 -18.50 4.35 -22.72
C ARG A 8 -18.12 2.88 -22.96
N GLY A 9 -19.03 1.95 -22.70
CA GLY A 9 -18.77 0.53 -22.97
C GLY A 9 -18.53 0.20 -24.45
N MET A 10 -19.10 0.96 -25.38
CA MET A 10 -18.85 0.79 -26.82
C MET A 10 -17.51 1.43 -27.28
N GLU A 11 -17.12 2.57 -26.69
CA GLU A 11 -15.82 3.22 -26.94
C GLU A 11 -14.67 2.36 -26.42
N ASN A 12 -14.78 1.86 -25.20
CA ASN A 12 -13.78 0.94 -24.62
C ASN A 12 -13.59 -0.32 -25.47
N ARG A 13 -14.68 -0.92 -26.00
CA ARG A 13 -14.59 -2.08 -26.90
C ARG A 13 -13.83 -1.78 -28.21
N LYS A 14 -13.95 -0.56 -28.75
CA LYS A 14 -13.21 -0.16 -29.95
C LYS A 14 -11.72 0.01 -29.66
N THR A 15 -11.36 0.59 -28.53
CA THR A 15 -9.97 0.76 -28.10
C THR A 15 -9.32 -0.61 -27.84
N ILE A 16 -10.00 -1.51 -27.15
CA ILE A 16 -9.56 -2.89 -26.90
C ILE A 16 -9.32 -3.66 -28.21
N ALA A 17 -10.21 -3.50 -29.20
CA ALA A 17 -10.08 -4.17 -30.49
C ALA A 17 -8.95 -3.59 -31.37
N ALA A 18 -8.44 -2.40 -31.05
CA ALA A 18 -7.41 -1.71 -31.81
C ALA A 18 -5.97 -2.03 -31.35
N ASP A 19 -5.76 -2.54 -30.14
CA ASP A 19 -4.44 -2.88 -29.60
C ASP A 19 -4.39 -4.35 -29.14
N ALA A 20 -3.59 -5.15 -29.84
CA ALA A 20 -3.44 -6.59 -29.58
C ALA A 20 -2.80 -6.91 -28.20
N ARG A 21 -2.22 -5.93 -27.52
CA ARG A 21 -1.68 -6.08 -26.16
C ARG A 21 -2.75 -6.05 -25.11
N ILE A 22 -3.95 -5.52 -25.43
CA ILE A 22 -5.06 -5.42 -24.49
C ILE A 22 -5.88 -6.71 -24.53
N HIS A 23 -5.94 -7.42 -23.43
CA HIS A 23 -6.75 -8.63 -23.27
C HIS A 23 -7.96 -8.31 -22.39
N TYR A 24 -9.15 -8.34 -22.97
CA TYR A 24 -10.40 -8.14 -22.24
C TYR A 24 -11.02 -9.48 -21.82
N ILE A 25 -11.24 -9.63 -20.52
CA ILE A 25 -11.88 -10.82 -19.96
C ILE A 25 -13.25 -10.41 -19.43
N HIS A 26 -14.30 -10.97 -20.03
CA HIS A 26 -15.67 -10.76 -19.57
C HIS A 26 -16.05 -11.85 -18.58
N LEU A 27 -16.33 -11.46 -17.34
CA LEU A 27 -16.83 -12.34 -16.31
C LEU A 27 -18.36 -12.41 -16.37
N THR A 28 -18.94 -13.60 -16.17
CA THR A 28 -20.38 -13.82 -16.18
C THR A 28 -21.05 -13.29 -14.93
N GLU A 29 -20.32 -13.28 -13.81
CA GLU A 29 -20.78 -12.83 -12.51
C GLU A 29 -19.75 -11.89 -11.88
N ASN A 30 -20.22 -10.95 -11.07
CA ASN A 30 -19.36 -10.11 -10.24
C ASN A 30 -19.19 -10.76 -8.87
N ALA A 31 -18.03 -11.37 -8.65
CA ALA A 31 -17.70 -12.10 -7.42
C ALA A 31 -16.90 -11.25 -6.40
N GLY A 32 -16.81 -9.93 -6.58
CA GLY A 32 -16.01 -9.04 -5.75
C GLY A 32 -14.63 -8.72 -6.35
N ILE A 33 -13.89 -7.80 -5.72
CA ILE A 33 -12.64 -7.29 -6.27
C ILE A 33 -11.59 -8.39 -6.32
N ALA A 34 -11.33 -9.06 -5.21
CA ALA A 34 -10.32 -10.11 -5.10
C ALA A 34 -10.59 -11.28 -6.05
N ALA A 35 -11.81 -11.84 -6.02
CA ALA A 35 -12.16 -12.97 -6.86
C ALA A 35 -12.12 -12.64 -8.36
N ASN A 36 -12.55 -11.45 -8.76
CA ASN A 36 -12.48 -11.00 -10.15
C ASN A 36 -11.03 -10.81 -10.60
N THR A 37 -10.17 -10.23 -9.75
CA THR A 37 -8.75 -10.07 -10.03
C THR A 37 -8.04 -11.41 -10.16
N ASN A 38 -8.35 -12.37 -9.29
CA ASN A 38 -7.81 -13.73 -9.36
C ASN A 38 -8.12 -14.43 -10.68
N GLN A 39 -9.28 -14.18 -11.27
CA GLN A 39 -9.63 -14.72 -12.58
C GLN A 39 -8.77 -14.13 -13.72
N ALA A 40 -8.20 -12.94 -13.53
CA ALA A 40 -7.31 -12.31 -14.49
C ALA A 40 -5.85 -12.78 -14.38
N LEU A 41 -5.37 -13.17 -13.19
CA LEU A 41 -3.98 -13.54 -12.93
C LEU A 41 -3.42 -14.62 -13.89
N PRO A 42 -4.14 -15.69 -14.26
CA PRO A 42 -3.63 -16.71 -15.18
C PRO A 42 -3.31 -16.17 -16.58
N TYR A 43 -3.89 -15.05 -16.98
CA TYR A 43 -3.66 -14.43 -18.28
C TYR A 43 -2.45 -13.51 -18.29
N ALA A 44 -1.93 -13.12 -17.13
CA ALA A 44 -0.71 -12.32 -17.03
C ALA A 44 0.51 -13.16 -17.44
N ARG A 45 1.28 -12.68 -18.45
CA ARG A 45 2.42 -13.37 -19.06
C ARG A 45 3.76 -12.69 -18.79
N GLY A 46 3.76 -11.49 -18.19
CA GLY A 46 4.98 -10.76 -17.83
C GLY A 46 5.66 -11.36 -16.61
N GLU A 47 6.92 -11.04 -16.42
CA GLU A 47 7.70 -11.38 -15.22
C GLU A 47 7.20 -10.63 -13.97
N TYR A 48 6.58 -9.48 -14.18
CA TYR A 48 5.98 -8.63 -13.15
C TYR A 48 4.54 -8.28 -13.52
N ILE A 49 3.71 -8.09 -12.51
CA ILE A 49 2.30 -7.67 -12.62
C ILE A 49 2.12 -6.38 -11.86
N GLY A 50 1.65 -5.34 -12.52
CA GLY A 50 1.24 -4.06 -11.93
C GLY A 50 -0.27 -4.00 -11.71
N LEU A 51 -0.69 -3.40 -10.60
CA LEU A 51 -2.09 -3.18 -10.28
C LEU A 51 -2.47 -1.73 -10.62
N LEU A 52 -3.52 -1.57 -11.40
CA LEU A 52 -4.08 -0.27 -11.77
C LEU A 52 -5.59 -0.29 -11.58
N ASP A 53 -6.10 0.61 -10.78
CA ASP A 53 -7.53 0.80 -10.61
C ASP A 53 -8.14 1.39 -11.89
N HIS A 54 -9.35 0.94 -12.21
CA HIS A 54 -10.00 1.22 -13.51
C HIS A 54 -10.37 2.70 -13.74
N ASP A 55 -10.34 3.51 -12.70
CA ASP A 55 -10.65 4.93 -12.69
C ASP A 55 -9.42 5.83 -12.45
N ASP A 56 -8.25 5.24 -12.23
CA ASP A 56 -7.00 5.95 -11.99
C ASP A 56 -6.13 6.08 -13.24
N VAL A 57 -5.00 6.78 -13.12
CA VAL A 57 -4.10 7.10 -14.23
C VAL A 57 -2.65 6.86 -13.83
N LEU A 58 -1.85 6.32 -14.75
CA LEU A 58 -0.40 6.28 -14.63
C LEU A 58 0.23 7.47 -15.36
N THR A 59 1.40 7.93 -14.89
CA THR A 59 2.21 8.85 -15.69
C THR A 59 2.68 8.15 -16.98
N PRO A 60 2.94 8.91 -18.06
CA PRO A 60 3.37 8.31 -19.32
C PRO A 60 4.65 7.47 -19.23
N ASP A 61 5.51 7.76 -18.28
CA ASP A 61 6.79 7.10 -18.03
C ASP A 61 6.74 6.02 -16.92
N ALA A 62 5.58 5.81 -16.28
CA ALA A 62 5.46 4.92 -15.12
C ALA A 62 6.01 3.51 -15.36
N LEU A 63 5.65 2.88 -16.48
CA LEU A 63 6.13 1.53 -16.80
C LEU A 63 7.62 1.50 -17.07
N TYR A 64 8.15 2.53 -17.71
CA TYR A 64 9.59 2.66 -17.97
C TYR A 64 10.37 2.78 -16.66
N GLU A 65 9.97 3.68 -15.78
CA GLU A 65 10.64 3.92 -14.49
C GLU A 65 10.62 2.67 -13.60
N MET A 66 9.48 1.98 -13.54
CA MET A 66 9.37 0.70 -12.83
C MET A 66 10.30 -0.37 -13.42
N ALA A 67 10.27 -0.56 -14.74
CA ALA A 67 11.09 -1.57 -15.41
C ALA A 67 12.59 -1.27 -15.28
N ASP A 68 12.99 -0.02 -15.45
CA ASP A 68 14.38 0.44 -15.33
C ASP A 68 14.92 0.20 -13.90
N ALA A 69 14.15 0.59 -12.89
CA ALA A 69 14.53 0.40 -11.49
C ALA A 69 14.65 -1.09 -11.12
N ILE A 70 13.68 -1.92 -11.53
CA ILE A 70 13.70 -3.37 -11.30
C ILE A 70 14.90 -4.01 -12.03
N THR A 71 15.13 -3.65 -13.28
CA THR A 71 16.27 -4.18 -14.07
C THR A 71 17.60 -3.84 -13.40
N LYS A 72 17.80 -2.58 -13.00
CA LYS A 72 19.00 -2.14 -12.30
C LYS A 72 19.24 -2.88 -10.96
N ALA A 73 18.16 -3.23 -10.24
CA ALA A 73 18.27 -4.02 -9.02
C ALA A 73 18.66 -5.47 -9.33
N ASN A 74 18.00 -6.09 -10.33
CA ASN A 74 18.27 -7.45 -10.77
C ASN A 74 19.72 -7.60 -11.30
N ASP A 75 20.24 -6.61 -12.03
CA ASP A 75 21.61 -6.58 -12.53
C ASP A 75 22.66 -6.53 -11.38
N ARG A 76 22.28 -6.01 -10.22
CA ARG A 76 23.09 -6.06 -9.00
C ARG A 76 22.92 -7.35 -8.20
N GLY A 77 22.15 -8.31 -8.71
CA GLY A 77 21.89 -9.60 -8.06
C GLY A 77 20.73 -9.59 -7.06
N VAL A 78 19.97 -8.48 -6.98
CA VAL A 78 18.80 -8.37 -6.11
C VAL A 78 17.55 -8.67 -6.92
N ARG A 79 17.00 -9.87 -6.79
CA ARG A 79 15.69 -10.18 -7.42
C ARG A 79 14.58 -9.45 -6.67
N VAL A 80 14.02 -8.45 -7.31
CA VAL A 80 12.94 -7.64 -6.75
C VAL A 80 11.70 -8.51 -6.53
N ALA A 81 11.15 -8.54 -5.32
CA ALA A 81 9.90 -9.22 -5.02
C ALA A 81 8.69 -8.34 -5.38
N PHE A 82 8.76 -7.08 -5.02
CA PHE A 82 7.82 -6.07 -5.49
C PHE A 82 8.43 -4.67 -5.40
N ALA A 83 7.88 -3.77 -6.22
CA ALA A 83 8.27 -2.37 -6.27
C ALA A 83 7.02 -1.48 -6.11
N TYR A 84 7.20 -0.30 -5.58
CA TYR A 84 6.14 0.70 -5.44
C TYR A 84 6.67 2.12 -5.67
N SER A 85 5.76 3.03 -6.05
CA SER A 85 6.11 4.43 -6.29
C SER A 85 5.37 5.38 -5.36
N ASP A 86 5.76 6.66 -5.43
CA ASP A 86 4.94 7.75 -4.92
C ASP A 86 3.67 7.90 -5.74
N GLU A 87 2.69 8.60 -5.18
CA GLU A 87 1.41 8.88 -5.82
C GLU A 87 0.97 10.32 -5.53
N ASP A 88 0.03 10.81 -6.30
CA ASP A 88 -0.73 12.02 -5.99
C ASP A 88 -2.21 11.83 -6.32
N LYS A 89 -2.97 12.89 -6.27
CA LYS A 89 -4.37 12.90 -6.66
C LYS A 89 -4.57 13.75 -7.90
N CYS A 90 -5.55 13.37 -8.71
CA CYS A 90 -6.03 14.23 -9.79
C CYS A 90 -7.56 14.40 -9.73
N ASN A 91 -8.04 15.48 -10.31
CA ASN A 91 -9.47 15.68 -10.49
C ASN A 91 -10.02 14.81 -11.64
N GLY A 92 -11.33 14.70 -11.76
CA GLY A 92 -11.99 13.77 -12.68
C GLY A 92 -11.67 13.97 -14.17
N ASP A 93 -11.23 15.16 -14.58
CA ASP A 93 -10.85 15.52 -15.96
C ASP A 93 -9.32 15.63 -16.18
N GLU A 94 -8.52 15.27 -15.18
CA GLU A 94 -7.04 15.22 -15.25
C GLU A 94 -6.38 16.59 -15.55
N THR A 95 -7.07 17.67 -15.21
CA THR A 95 -6.54 19.04 -15.45
C THR A 95 -5.78 19.59 -14.24
N LYS A 96 -5.93 18.95 -13.06
CA LYS A 96 -5.28 19.37 -11.81
C LYS A 96 -4.76 18.18 -11.05
N TYR A 97 -3.48 18.23 -10.67
CA TYR A 97 -2.79 17.28 -9.80
C TYR A 97 -2.47 17.95 -8.47
N TYR A 98 -2.67 17.22 -7.34
CA TYR A 98 -2.55 17.78 -6.00
C TYR A 98 -2.31 16.69 -4.95
N ASP A 99 -2.00 17.08 -3.70
CA ASP A 99 -1.74 16.21 -2.57
C ASP A 99 -0.71 15.10 -2.86
N PRO A 100 0.53 15.44 -3.30
CA PRO A 100 1.55 14.42 -3.52
C PRO A 100 1.86 13.69 -2.21
N ASN A 101 1.88 12.36 -2.28
CA ASN A 101 2.27 11.46 -1.21
C ASN A 101 3.65 10.89 -1.53
N HIS A 102 4.69 11.52 -0.97
CA HIS A 102 6.06 11.03 -1.05
C HIS A 102 6.27 9.98 0.02
N LYS A 103 6.44 8.76 -0.40
CA LYS A 103 6.55 7.59 0.48
C LYS A 103 7.98 7.42 0.99
N GLU A 104 8.13 6.69 2.08
CA GLU A 104 9.45 6.27 2.55
C GLU A 104 9.89 5.00 1.81
N ASP A 105 11.22 4.74 1.81
CA ASP A 105 11.73 3.41 1.50
C ASP A 105 11.08 2.38 2.40
N PHE A 106 11.18 1.09 2.03
CA PHE A 106 10.47 0.06 2.76
C PHE A 106 10.76 0.13 4.26
N ASN A 107 9.70 0.19 5.04
CA ASN A 107 9.74 0.29 6.49
C ASN A 107 8.75 -0.72 7.08
N TYR A 108 9.33 -1.77 7.70
CA TYR A 108 8.57 -2.86 8.26
C TYR A 108 7.53 -2.41 9.32
N ASP A 109 7.90 -1.48 10.19
CA ASP A 109 6.96 -0.99 11.21
C ASP A 109 5.85 -0.12 10.62
N LEU A 110 6.15 0.60 9.52
CA LEU A 110 5.16 1.41 8.84
C LEU A 110 4.11 0.55 8.13
N ILE A 111 4.52 -0.52 7.45
CA ILE A 111 3.55 -1.40 6.78
C ILE A 111 2.63 -2.12 7.78
N LEU A 112 3.09 -2.36 9.01
CA LEU A 112 2.25 -2.90 10.09
C LEU A 112 1.27 -1.88 10.67
N SER A 113 1.31 -0.63 10.23
CA SER A 113 0.40 0.41 10.70
C SER A 113 -0.57 0.93 9.65
N ASN A 114 -0.26 0.83 8.37
CA ASN A 114 -1.15 1.18 7.26
C ASN A 114 -0.59 0.68 5.92
N ASN A 115 -1.46 0.60 4.91
CA ASN A 115 -1.05 0.31 3.55
C ASN A 115 -0.50 1.57 2.85
N TYR A 116 0.73 1.95 3.15
CA TYR A 116 1.36 3.11 2.50
C TYR A 116 1.93 2.79 1.10
N ILE A 117 2.04 1.51 0.75
CA ILE A 117 2.66 1.03 -0.51
C ILE A 117 1.74 1.25 -1.71
N CYS A 118 0.45 0.95 -1.60
CA CYS A 118 -0.51 1.13 -2.69
C CYS A 118 -1.00 2.59 -2.73
N HIS A 119 -0.84 3.28 -3.90
CA HIS A 119 -0.50 2.84 -5.25
C HIS A 119 0.82 3.46 -5.69
N PHE A 120 1.58 3.07 -6.66
CA PHE A 120 1.42 2.04 -7.65
C PHE A 120 2.26 0.82 -7.23
N LEU A 121 1.67 -0.36 -7.20
CA LEU A 121 2.33 -1.62 -6.83
C LEU A 121 2.61 -2.45 -8.07
N VAL A 122 3.86 -2.92 -8.22
CA VAL A 122 4.31 -3.88 -9.22
C VAL A 122 5.00 -5.04 -8.51
N MET A 123 4.54 -6.27 -8.68
CA MET A 123 5.00 -7.45 -7.96
C MET A 123 5.50 -8.53 -8.94
N ASP A 124 6.50 -9.32 -8.53
CA ASP A 124 6.92 -10.54 -9.23
C ASP A 124 5.69 -11.41 -9.52
N ALA A 125 5.57 -11.84 -10.77
CA ALA A 125 4.36 -12.51 -11.24
C ALA A 125 4.14 -13.88 -10.58
N ASP A 126 5.21 -14.61 -10.30
CA ASP A 126 5.12 -15.91 -9.64
C ASP A 126 4.69 -15.73 -8.17
N LEU A 127 5.24 -14.70 -7.50
CA LEU A 127 4.85 -14.35 -6.14
C LEU A 127 3.37 -13.95 -6.08
N MET A 128 2.93 -13.04 -6.96
CA MET A 128 1.53 -12.60 -6.98
C MET A 128 0.57 -13.75 -7.28
N LYS A 129 0.90 -14.63 -8.25
CA LYS A 129 0.08 -15.81 -8.58
C LYS A 129 0.05 -16.83 -7.44
N LYS A 130 1.18 -17.03 -6.73
CA LYS A 130 1.27 -17.90 -5.56
C LYS A 130 0.36 -17.41 -4.44
N LEU A 131 0.41 -16.12 -4.15
CA LEU A 131 -0.36 -15.52 -3.05
C LEU A 131 -1.84 -15.36 -3.39
N ALA A 132 -2.14 -14.93 -4.61
CA ALA A 132 -3.48 -14.55 -5.06
C ALA A 132 -4.16 -13.53 -4.11
N PHE A 133 -5.34 -13.07 -4.42
CA PHE A 133 -6.10 -12.18 -3.55
C PHE A 133 -7.10 -12.98 -2.71
N ARG A 134 -7.25 -12.62 -1.45
CA ARG A 134 -8.22 -13.27 -0.54
C ARG A 134 -9.57 -12.54 -0.57
N PRO A 135 -10.67 -13.18 -1.01
CA PRO A 135 -12.00 -12.54 -1.08
C PRO A 135 -12.52 -12.04 0.26
N GLU A 136 -12.14 -12.68 1.36
CA GLU A 136 -12.47 -12.27 2.72
C GLU A 136 -11.84 -10.94 3.12
N CYS A 137 -10.83 -10.47 2.35
CA CYS A 137 -10.17 -9.19 2.52
C CYS A 137 -10.64 -8.12 1.51
N ASP A 138 -11.76 -8.35 0.78
CA ASP A 138 -12.30 -7.36 -0.15
C ASP A 138 -12.45 -5.99 0.53
N GLY A 139 -11.91 -4.96 -0.13
CA GLY A 139 -11.79 -3.60 0.37
C GLY A 139 -10.42 -3.25 0.96
N ALA A 140 -9.62 -4.27 1.35
CA ALA A 140 -8.23 -4.15 1.75
C ALA A 140 -7.41 -5.34 1.19
N GLN A 141 -7.84 -5.90 0.06
CA GLN A 141 -7.23 -7.06 -0.59
C GLN A 141 -5.78 -6.79 -1.05
N ASP A 142 -5.47 -5.56 -1.37
CA ASP A 142 -4.14 -5.06 -1.70
C ASP A 142 -3.22 -5.02 -0.45
N TYR A 143 -3.73 -4.54 0.68
CA TYR A 143 -2.99 -4.54 1.94
C TYR A 143 -2.69 -5.96 2.42
N ASP A 144 -3.68 -6.84 2.37
CA ASP A 144 -3.51 -8.27 2.65
C ASP A 144 -2.43 -8.92 1.77
N LEU A 145 -2.49 -8.65 0.45
CA LEU A 145 -1.49 -9.15 -0.49
C LEU A 145 -0.08 -8.68 -0.15
N VAL A 146 0.08 -7.37 0.14
CA VAL A 146 1.39 -6.79 0.50
C VAL A 146 1.91 -7.38 1.79
N LEU A 147 1.10 -7.52 2.84
CA LEU A 147 1.51 -8.13 4.10
C LEU A 147 1.99 -9.57 3.90
N ARG A 148 1.27 -10.38 3.12
CA ARG A 148 1.68 -11.76 2.79
C ARG A 148 2.94 -11.80 1.92
N ALA A 149 3.11 -10.87 0.99
CA ALA A 149 4.34 -10.75 0.21
C ALA A 149 5.55 -10.39 1.10
N VAL A 150 5.39 -9.47 2.04
CA VAL A 150 6.41 -9.16 3.07
C VAL A 150 6.72 -10.41 3.89
N SER A 151 5.71 -11.18 4.31
CA SER A 151 5.90 -12.43 5.04
C SER A 151 6.77 -13.42 4.26
N GLU A 152 6.50 -13.62 2.97
CA GLU A 152 7.29 -14.52 2.11
C GLU A 152 8.74 -14.05 1.96
N VAL A 153 8.94 -12.75 1.73
CA VAL A 153 10.28 -12.15 1.60
C VAL A 153 11.08 -12.34 2.89
N LEU A 154 10.50 -12.03 4.05
CA LEU A 154 11.18 -12.15 5.34
C LEU A 154 11.36 -13.62 5.79
N ALA A 155 10.48 -14.53 5.37
CA ALA A 155 10.64 -15.95 5.66
C ALA A 155 11.81 -16.57 4.89
N ALA A 156 12.06 -16.11 3.66
CA ALA A 156 13.14 -16.60 2.82
C ALA A 156 14.50 -16.03 3.23
N ASP A 157 14.59 -14.74 3.47
CA ASP A 157 15.86 -14.01 3.54
C ASP A 157 16.05 -13.24 4.87
N GLY A 158 15.10 -13.34 5.80
CA GLY A 158 15.10 -12.53 7.02
C GLY A 158 15.03 -11.03 6.70
N ARG A 159 15.60 -10.19 7.55
CA ARG A 159 15.60 -8.73 7.33
C ARG A 159 16.42 -8.29 6.11
N SER A 160 17.40 -9.07 5.65
CA SER A 160 18.11 -8.79 4.39
C SER A 160 17.19 -8.87 3.17
N GLY A 161 16.09 -9.60 3.25
CA GLY A 161 15.08 -9.65 2.20
C GLY A 161 14.37 -8.31 1.93
N GLU A 162 14.46 -7.34 2.84
CA GLU A 162 13.88 -6.01 2.63
C GLU A 162 14.48 -5.30 1.40
N GLU A 163 15.73 -5.60 1.03
CA GLU A 163 16.38 -5.10 -0.20
C GLU A 163 15.64 -5.51 -1.48
N ARG A 164 14.81 -6.55 -1.42
CA ARG A 164 13.96 -7.03 -2.53
C ARG A 164 12.65 -6.24 -2.68
N ILE A 165 12.41 -5.30 -1.78
CA ILE A 165 11.26 -4.40 -1.78
C ILE A 165 11.73 -3.02 -2.20
N LEU A 166 11.41 -2.64 -3.44
CA LEU A 166 12.00 -1.46 -4.06
C LEU A 166 11.04 -0.27 -4.05
N HIS A 167 11.48 0.85 -3.51
CA HIS A 167 10.77 2.12 -3.64
C HIS A 167 11.34 2.93 -4.81
N ILE A 168 10.46 3.48 -5.63
CA ILE A 168 10.79 4.43 -6.67
C ILE A 168 10.26 5.81 -6.23
N PRO A 169 11.13 6.74 -5.78
CA PRO A 169 10.72 8.02 -5.20
C PRO A 169 10.28 9.02 -6.29
N ARG A 170 9.29 8.64 -7.05
CA ARG A 170 8.67 9.42 -8.12
C ARG A 170 7.17 9.22 -8.10
N VAL A 171 6.42 10.28 -8.34
CA VAL A 171 4.98 10.21 -8.55
C VAL A 171 4.74 9.55 -9.92
N LEU A 172 4.31 8.28 -9.91
CA LEU A 172 4.02 7.51 -11.12
C LEU A 172 2.54 7.14 -11.24
N TYR A 173 1.76 7.45 -10.24
CA TYR A 173 0.34 7.09 -10.12
C TYR A 173 -0.47 8.30 -9.70
N HIS A 174 -1.61 8.52 -10.36
CA HIS A 174 -2.55 9.60 -10.05
C HIS A 174 -3.90 9.00 -9.62
N TRP A 175 -4.21 9.13 -8.35
CA TRP A 175 -5.49 8.71 -7.81
C TRP A 175 -6.59 9.71 -8.21
N ARG A 176 -7.51 9.28 -9.08
CA ARG A 176 -8.56 10.15 -9.60
C ARG A 176 -9.67 10.33 -8.59
N CYS A 177 -9.81 11.55 -8.08
CA CYS A 177 -10.83 11.91 -7.12
C CYS A 177 -12.10 12.36 -7.81
N HIS A 178 -13.22 11.73 -7.47
CA HIS A 178 -14.57 12.16 -7.82
C HIS A 178 -15.48 12.02 -6.59
N GLU A 179 -16.66 12.66 -6.61
CA GLU A 179 -17.57 12.73 -5.44
C GLU A 179 -17.93 11.36 -4.83
N ALA A 180 -17.86 10.28 -5.60
CA ALA A 180 -18.13 8.91 -5.14
C ALA A 180 -16.87 8.11 -4.79
N SER A 181 -15.65 8.71 -4.88
CA SER A 181 -14.41 8.02 -4.58
C SER A 181 -14.20 7.88 -3.07
N THR A 182 -13.47 6.84 -2.65
CA THR A 182 -13.07 6.62 -1.24
C THR A 182 -12.23 7.78 -0.71
N ALA A 183 -11.44 8.41 -1.58
CA ALA A 183 -10.64 9.58 -1.26
C ALA A 183 -11.48 10.79 -0.83
N ALA A 184 -12.70 10.93 -1.37
CA ALA A 184 -13.61 12.02 -1.02
C ALA A 184 -14.46 11.74 0.24
N ASN A 185 -14.72 10.45 0.56
CA ASN A 185 -15.52 10.08 1.72
C ASN A 185 -14.99 8.80 2.41
N PRO A 186 -13.98 8.90 3.29
CA PRO A 186 -13.40 7.76 4.01
C PRO A 186 -14.43 6.95 4.81
N HIS A 187 -15.48 7.59 5.34
CA HIS A 187 -16.50 6.91 6.14
C HIS A 187 -17.46 6.01 5.34
N SER A 188 -17.48 6.13 4.02
CA SER A 188 -18.40 5.35 3.16
C SER A 188 -18.05 3.87 3.05
N LYS A 189 -16.82 3.46 3.43
CA LYS A 189 -16.31 2.10 3.28
C LYS A 189 -15.74 1.52 4.59
N LYS A 190 -16.53 1.60 5.67
CA LYS A 190 -16.12 1.03 6.98
C LYS A 190 -15.64 -0.44 6.85
N TYR A 191 -16.28 -1.23 6.00
CA TYR A 191 -15.90 -2.62 5.74
C TYR A 191 -14.45 -2.79 5.27
N ALA A 192 -13.90 -1.82 4.51
CA ALA A 192 -12.53 -1.86 4.01
C ALA A 192 -11.52 -1.72 5.16
N TYR A 193 -11.81 -0.86 6.13
CA TYR A 193 -10.95 -0.68 7.31
C TYR A 193 -11.01 -1.90 8.23
N GLU A 194 -12.19 -2.49 8.41
CA GLU A 194 -12.35 -3.75 9.13
C GLU A 194 -11.61 -4.90 8.44
N ALA A 195 -11.62 -4.93 7.11
CA ALA A 195 -10.84 -5.90 6.32
C ALA A 195 -9.33 -5.70 6.51
N GLY A 196 -8.85 -4.44 6.52
CA GLY A 196 -7.44 -4.14 6.79
C GLY A 196 -7.00 -4.52 8.19
N LEU A 197 -7.86 -4.31 9.19
CA LEU A 197 -7.60 -4.76 10.56
C LEU A 197 -7.48 -6.29 10.64
N ARG A 198 -8.38 -7.02 9.97
CA ARG A 198 -8.30 -8.48 9.87
C ARG A 198 -7.03 -8.95 9.18
N ALA A 199 -6.68 -8.34 8.04
CA ALA A 199 -5.45 -8.66 7.31
C ALA A 199 -4.20 -8.52 8.20
N LEU A 200 -4.12 -7.46 8.99
CA LEU A 200 -3.02 -7.26 9.93
C LEU A 200 -3.04 -8.28 11.09
N GLN A 201 -4.22 -8.63 11.62
CA GLN A 201 -4.34 -9.63 12.67
C GLN A 201 -3.96 -11.02 12.17
N ASP A 202 -4.39 -11.37 10.95
CA ASP A 202 -4.04 -12.65 10.31
C ASP A 202 -2.53 -12.72 10.06
N TYR A 203 -1.93 -11.64 9.56
CA TYR A 203 -0.48 -11.54 9.38
C TYR A 203 0.27 -11.80 10.69
N ALA A 204 -0.15 -11.14 11.78
CA ALA A 204 0.48 -11.32 13.09
C ALA A 204 0.37 -12.78 13.56
N ALA A 205 -0.79 -13.41 13.38
CA ALA A 205 -1.03 -14.80 13.76
C ALA A 205 -0.17 -15.78 12.91
N GLU A 206 -0.14 -15.61 11.59
CA GLU A 206 0.65 -16.43 10.66
C GLU A 206 2.17 -16.34 10.93
N ARG A 207 2.62 -15.15 11.37
CA ARG A 207 4.03 -14.92 11.73
C ARG A 207 4.37 -15.30 13.17
N GLY A 208 3.40 -15.76 13.97
CA GLY A 208 3.59 -16.06 15.38
C GLY A 208 3.93 -14.82 16.22
N ILE A 209 3.51 -13.63 15.78
CA ILE A 209 3.70 -12.37 16.51
C ILE A 209 2.63 -12.30 17.59
N PRO A 210 2.98 -12.33 18.89
CA PRO A 210 2.00 -12.33 19.98
C PRO A 210 1.49 -10.90 20.26
N ALA A 211 0.82 -10.33 19.27
CA ALA A 211 0.27 -8.98 19.32
C ALA A 211 -1.18 -8.96 18.85
N LYS A 212 -1.94 -8.01 19.36
CA LYS A 212 -3.31 -7.75 18.96
C LYS A 212 -3.37 -6.55 18.02
N ALA A 213 -3.99 -6.72 16.86
CA ALA A 213 -4.25 -5.61 15.96
C ALA A 213 -5.43 -4.76 16.48
N GLU A 214 -5.26 -3.45 16.48
CA GLU A 214 -6.27 -2.49 16.92
C GLU A 214 -6.38 -1.33 15.94
N GLU A 215 -7.60 -0.80 15.76
CA GLU A 215 -7.81 0.46 15.07
C GLU A 215 -7.24 1.62 15.88
N THR A 216 -6.74 2.64 15.18
CA THR A 216 -6.39 3.91 15.80
C THR A 216 -7.55 4.90 15.68
N ARG A 217 -7.41 6.09 16.26
CA ARG A 217 -8.37 7.19 16.03
C ARG A 217 -8.41 7.69 14.58
N HIS A 218 -7.38 7.35 13.77
CA HIS A 218 -7.29 7.71 12.36
C HIS A 218 -7.70 6.50 11.52
N VAL A 219 -8.70 6.68 10.72
CA VAL A 219 -9.28 5.64 9.86
C VAL A 219 -8.24 5.15 8.85
N GLY A 220 -8.10 3.83 8.71
CA GLY A 220 -7.10 3.21 7.85
C GLY A 220 -5.70 3.11 8.46
N PHE A 221 -5.56 3.51 9.73
CA PHE A 221 -4.33 3.32 10.51
C PHE A 221 -4.58 2.37 11.66
N TYR A 222 -3.67 1.40 11.80
CA TYR A 222 -3.75 0.31 12.77
C TYR A 222 -2.54 0.34 13.71
N ARG A 223 -2.61 -0.45 14.75
CA ARG A 223 -1.50 -0.69 15.68
C ARG A 223 -1.48 -2.15 16.09
N LEU A 224 -0.31 -2.75 16.08
CA LEU A 224 -0.07 -4.00 16.81
C LEU A 224 0.27 -3.67 18.27
N GLN A 225 -0.55 -4.16 19.19
CA GLN A 225 -0.34 -4.02 20.62
C GLN A 225 0.36 -5.27 21.12
N TYR A 226 1.61 -5.13 21.50
CA TYR A 226 2.44 -6.16 22.10
C TYR A 226 2.25 -6.16 23.62
N THR A 227 2.35 -7.33 24.24
CA THR A 227 2.32 -7.46 25.72
C THR A 227 3.67 -7.07 26.31
N GLU A 228 4.76 -7.58 25.74
CA GLU A 228 6.13 -7.30 26.17
C GLU A 228 7.03 -7.06 24.95
N VAL A 229 7.11 -5.81 24.50
CA VAL A 229 7.75 -5.43 23.22
C VAL A 229 9.18 -5.97 23.09
N LEU A 230 10.01 -5.83 24.12
CA LEU A 230 11.43 -6.25 24.03
C LEU A 230 11.63 -7.76 23.94
N GLN A 231 10.65 -8.56 24.40
CA GLN A 231 10.69 -10.02 24.28
C GLN A 231 10.09 -10.48 22.94
N GLU A 232 9.04 -9.82 22.51
CA GLU A 232 8.23 -10.17 21.32
C GLU A 232 8.82 -9.58 20.03
N ARG A 233 9.67 -8.58 20.17
CA ARG A 233 10.38 -7.88 19.08
C ARG A 233 11.89 -7.88 19.34
N PRO A 234 12.59 -8.98 19.07
CA PRO A 234 14.04 -9.11 19.32
C PRO A 234 14.89 -8.16 18.47
N ASP A 235 14.32 -7.57 17.44
CA ASP A 235 14.90 -6.53 16.59
C ASP A 235 14.86 -5.13 17.23
N VAL A 236 14.11 -4.95 18.33
CA VAL A 236 13.99 -3.68 19.05
C VAL A 236 15.00 -3.61 20.18
N ALA A 237 15.94 -2.68 20.09
CA ALA A 237 16.99 -2.49 21.10
C ALA A 237 16.52 -1.70 22.35
N ALA A 238 15.54 -0.83 22.18
CA ALA A 238 15.00 -0.01 23.26
C ALA A 238 13.55 0.42 23.01
N VAL A 239 12.76 0.54 24.08
CA VAL A 239 11.41 1.07 24.04
C VAL A 239 11.31 2.26 25.00
N GLY A 240 10.81 3.38 24.50
CA GLY A 240 10.59 4.59 25.29
C GLY A 240 9.15 5.08 25.19
N GLY A 241 8.63 5.59 26.31
CA GLY A 241 7.34 6.30 26.29
C GLY A 241 7.48 7.69 25.68
N ARG A 242 6.35 8.24 25.22
CA ARG A 242 6.30 9.63 24.75
C ARG A 242 6.52 10.60 25.90
N VAL A 243 7.55 11.43 25.83
CA VAL A 243 7.85 12.45 26.84
C VAL A 243 6.97 13.67 26.59
N LEU A 244 6.21 14.08 27.62
CA LEU A 244 5.35 15.27 27.56
C LEU A 244 5.98 16.42 28.35
N SER A 245 5.77 17.65 27.89
CA SER A 245 6.24 18.85 28.57
C SER A 245 5.66 18.94 29.98
N GLY A 246 6.53 19.16 30.99
CA GLY A 246 6.10 19.36 32.37
C GLY A 246 5.24 20.60 32.59
N LYS A 247 5.43 21.65 31.78
CA LYS A 247 4.67 22.90 31.82
C LYS A 247 3.39 22.83 31.00
N ASN A 248 3.38 22.05 29.92
CA ASN A 248 2.23 21.89 29.06
C ASN A 248 2.09 20.42 28.64
N ARG A 249 1.44 19.63 29.49
CA ARG A 249 1.20 18.20 29.27
C ARG A 249 0.39 17.87 28.00
N GLY A 250 -0.10 18.88 27.29
CA GLY A 250 -0.74 18.73 26.00
C GLY A 250 0.25 18.70 24.83
N ARG A 251 1.56 18.87 25.09
CA ARG A 251 2.59 18.93 24.06
C ARG A 251 3.71 17.94 24.29
N ILE A 252 4.30 17.48 23.21
CA ILE A 252 5.45 16.57 23.23
C ILE A 252 6.69 17.37 23.63
N ALA A 253 7.48 16.86 24.58
CA ALA A 253 8.72 17.48 25.05
C ALA A 253 9.99 16.84 24.42
N GLY A 254 9.84 15.77 23.66
CA GLY A 254 10.94 15.11 22.98
C GLY A 254 10.46 14.38 21.74
N GLY A 255 11.38 13.94 20.89
CA GLY A 255 11.07 13.27 19.65
C GLY A 255 12.31 12.68 19.01
N ARG A 256 12.21 12.34 17.72
CA ARG A 256 13.34 11.85 16.92
C ARG A 256 14.37 12.98 16.74
N MET A 257 15.62 12.70 17.04
CA MET A 257 16.75 13.60 16.82
C MET A 257 17.36 13.33 15.45
N THR A 258 17.59 14.40 14.66
CA THR A 258 18.32 14.32 13.40
C THR A 258 19.84 14.32 13.64
N ALA A 259 20.63 13.95 12.62
CA ALA A 259 22.07 13.99 12.68
C ALA A 259 22.65 15.39 12.95
N ASP A 260 21.93 16.45 12.62
CA ASP A 260 22.28 17.85 12.90
C ASP A 260 21.77 18.35 14.29
N GLY A 261 21.24 17.43 15.11
CA GLY A 261 20.83 17.70 16.49
C GLY A 261 19.47 18.37 16.65
N LYS A 262 18.67 18.48 15.58
CA LYS A 262 17.29 18.98 15.70
C LYS A 262 16.36 17.91 16.24
N VAL A 263 15.44 18.31 17.08
CA VAL A 263 14.41 17.42 17.64
C VAL A 263 13.11 17.62 16.86
N PHE A 264 12.71 16.58 16.12
CA PHE A 264 11.38 16.54 15.52
C PHE A 264 10.31 16.29 16.58
N TYR A 265 9.11 16.82 16.34
CA TYR A 265 7.91 16.63 17.16
C TYR A 265 7.88 17.37 18.48
N GLU A 266 8.97 18.01 18.92
CA GLU A 266 8.96 18.87 20.12
C GLU A 266 7.95 20.00 19.96
N GLY A 267 7.17 20.25 21.01
CA GLY A 267 6.14 21.29 21.02
C GLY A 267 4.83 20.96 20.30
N LEU A 268 4.75 19.85 19.58
CA LEU A 268 3.51 19.41 18.93
C LEU A 268 2.49 18.86 19.97
N PRO A 269 1.19 18.81 19.65
CA PRO A 269 0.17 18.26 20.56
C PRO A 269 0.53 16.83 21.01
N LYS A 270 0.18 16.50 22.26
CA LYS A 270 0.48 15.19 22.86
C LYS A 270 -0.06 14.00 22.07
N ASP A 271 -1.10 14.25 21.31
CA ASP A 271 -1.79 13.26 20.48
C ASP A 271 -1.33 13.27 19.04
N PHE A 272 -0.29 14.06 18.70
CA PHE A 272 0.34 14.01 17.39
C PHE A 272 0.95 12.63 17.15
N GLY A 273 0.53 11.98 16.09
CA GLY A 273 0.92 10.61 15.75
C GLY A 273 2.23 10.49 14.97
N GLY A 274 2.95 11.60 14.74
CA GLY A 274 4.13 11.59 13.88
C GLY A 274 3.79 11.50 12.40
N TYR A 275 4.78 11.18 11.57
CA TYR A 275 4.57 10.91 10.15
C TYR A 275 3.61 9.73 9.98
N LEU A 276 2.61 9.90 9.14
CA LEU A 276 1.53 8.91 8.94
C LEU A 276 0.84 8.45 10.23
N HIS A 277 0.70 9.34 11.22
CA HIS A 277 -0.04 9.07 12.48
C HIS A 277 0.51 7.92 13.34
N ARG A 278 1.82 7.65 13.28
CA ARG A 278 2.50 6.61 14.07
C ARG A 278 2.71 6.99 15.53
#